data_9e58a3dc71616a4fde5f4ab422241316
#
_entry.id   9e58a3dc71616a4fde5f4ab422241316
#
_cell.length_a   1.000
_cell.length_b   1.000
_cell.length_c   1.000
_cell.angle_alpha   90.00
_cell.angle_beta   90.00
_cell.angle_gamma   90.00
#
_symmetry.space_group_name_H-M   'P 1'
#
loop_
_entity.id
_entity.type
_entity.pdbx_description
1 polymer ?
#
loop_
_entity_poly.entity_id
_entity_poly.type
_entity_poly.pdbx_seq_one_letter_code
_entity_poly.pdbx_strand_id
1 'polypeptide(L)'
;RYLPRILSGEDVWCQGYWEPNAGSDLANLGLKAQLDGDQWVLNGQKIWTSAGHLADHIFTLARTDPDAPRHKGISFLLVDMRQPGIEVRPIKMISGESEFNEVFYTDATTPKDEVVGGVNNGWAVAMTLLGYERGEAAATLPIRFQAEVDRLLLLAKERGRADDPIIR
;
A
#
# COMPACT_ATOMS: atom_id res chain seq x y z
N ARG A 1 -10.59 -15.53 9.14
CA ARG A 1 -10.92 -14.49 10.11
C ARG A 1 -11.30 -13.19 9.39
N TYR A 2 -10.47 -12.60 8.56
CA TYR A 2 -10.66 -11.28 7.95
C TYR A 2 -11.49 -11.27 6.66
N LEU A 3 -11.39 -12.32 5.80
CA LEU A 3 -12.01 -12.34 4.47
C LEU A 3 -13.50 -11.99 4.42
N PRO A 4 -14.37 -12.49 5.33
CA PRO A 4 -15.78 -12.11 5.29
C PRO A 4 -16.01 -10.60 5.48
N ARG A 5 -15.26 -9.97 6.40
CA ARG A 5 -15.38 -8.55 6.71
C ARG A 5 -14.79 -7.64 5.63
N ILE A 6 -13.73 -8.11 4.96
CA ILE A 6 -13.18 -7.44 3.76
C ILE A 6 -14.20 -7.46 2.63
N LEU A 7 -14.83 -8.63 2.37
CA LEU A 7 -15.82 -8.79 1.30
C LEU A 7 -17.11 -8.01 1.56
N SER A 8 -17.53 -7.88 2.82
CA SER A 8 -18.71 -7.06 3.20
C SER A 8 -18.40 -5.56 3.24
N GLY A 9 -17.13 -5.15 3.19
CA GLY A 9 -16.71 -3.76 3.35
C GLY A 9 -16.77 -3.26 4.80
N GLU A 10 -16.90 -4.16 5.78
CA GLU A 10 -16.88 -3.80 7.20
C GLU A 10 -15.49 -3.42 7.70
N ASP A 11 -14.44 -4.04 7.13
CA ASP A 11 -13.05 -3.72 7.44
C ASP A 11 -12.36 -3.08 6.23
N VAL A 12 -11.85 -1.88 6.42
CA VAL A 12 -11.02 -1.17 5.44
C VAL A 12 -9.55 -1.48 5.71
N TRP A 13 -8.84 -1.88 4.67
CA TRP A 13 -7.42 -2.25 4.73
C TRP A 13 -6.58 -1.29 3.91
N CYS A 14 -5.39 -0.94 4.43
CA CYS A 14 -4.40 -0.18 3.70
C CYS A 14 -3.06 -0.92 3.62
N GLN A 15 -2.17 -0.44 2.74
CA GLN A 15 -0.88 -1.04 2.43
C GLN A 15 0.26 -0.23 3.03
N GLY A 16 1.10 -0.86 3.85
CA GLY A 16 2.29 -0.28 4.46
C GLY A 16 3.59 -0.85 3.89
N TYR A 17 3.97 -0.43 2.67
CA TYR A 17 5.19 -0.93 2.03
C TYR A 17 6.32 0.09 2.10
N TRP A 18 6.11 1.28 1.52
CA TRP A 18 7.16 2.28 1.33
C TRP A 18 7.53 3.00 2.62
N GLU A 19 8.78 3.43 2.67
CA GLU A 19 9.33 4.25 3.74
C GLU A 19 10.07 5.46 3.13
N PRO A 20 10.34 6.53 3.89
CA PRO A 20 11.05 7.69 3.36
C PRO A 20 12.37 7.33 2.66
N ASN A 21 13.06 6.29 3.12
CA ASN A 21 14.34 5.83 2.58
C ASN A 21 14.24 4.49 1.80
N ALA A 22 13.04 3.96 1.59
CA ALA A 22 12.82 2.68 0.91
C ALA A 22 11.61 2.77 -0.02
N GLY A 23 11.80 3.41 -1.16
CA GLY A 23 10.85 3.50 -2.27
C GLY A 23 11.15 2.46 -3.34
N SER A 24 11.87 2.82 -4.40
CA SER A 24 12.29 1.89 -5.45
C SER A 24 13.16 0.76 -4.93
N ASP A 25 13.98 1.01 -3.91
CA ASP A 25 14.71 0.00 -3.17
C ASP A 25 13.91 -0.48 -1.95
N LEU A 26 12.74 -1.07 -2.19
CA LEU A 26 11.83 -1.52 -1.13
C LEU A 26 12.46 -2.53 -0.18
N ALA A 27 13.38 -3.37 -0.67
CA ALA A 27 14.08 -4.35 0.17
C ALA A 27 14.98 -3.72 1.26
N ASN A 28 15.23 -2.41 1.18
CA ASN A 28 15.97 -1.65 2.18
C ASN A 28 15.07 -1.09 3.30
N LEU A 29 13.83 -1.56 3.40
CA LEU A 29 12.91 -1.14 4.46
C LEU A 29 13.48 -1.35 5.85
N GLY A 30 13.21 -0.40 6.75
CA GLY A 30 13.75 -0.32 8.09
C GLY A 30 12.72 -0.38 9.22
N LEU A 31 11.40 -0.46 8.92
CA LEU A 31 10.39 -0.72 9.97
C LEU A 31 10.75 -2.00 10.69
N LYS A 32 11.12 -1.90 11.96
CA LYS A 32 11.53 -3.05 12.78
C LYS A 32 10.31 -3.75 13.35
N ALA A 33 10.35 -5.07 13.39
CA ALA A 33 9.41 -5.89 14.14
C ALA A 33 10.20 -6.91 14.96
N GLN A 34 10.10 -6.81 16.26
CA GLN A 34 10.78 -7.71 17.21
C GLN A 34 9.73 -8.54 17.94
N LEU A 35 9.96 -9.85 18.05
CA LEU A 35 9.08 -10.74 18.80
C LEU A 35 9.36 -10.57 20.28
N ASP A 36 8.33 -10.20 21.04
CA ASP A 36 8.35 -10.14 22.51
C ASP A 36 7.19 -11.00 23.03
N GLY A 37 7.52 -12.14 23.61
CA GLY A 37 6.54 -13.14 24.04
C GLY A 37 5.66 -13.62 22.86
N ASP A 38 4.38 -13.31 22.93
CA ASP A 38 3.38 -13.69 21.91
C ASP A 38 2.98 -12.55 20.98
N GLN A 39 3.76 -11.46 20.93
CA GLN A 39 3.48 -10.29 20.12
C GLN A 39 4.72 -9.80 19.36
N TRP A 40 4.50 -9.32 18.14
CA TRP A 40 5.46 -8.48 17.44
C TRP A 40 5.33 -7.05 17.95
N VAL A 41 6.46 -6.41 18.25
CA VAL A 41 6.55 -4.98 18.59
C VAL A 41 7.17 -4.26 17.41
N LEU A 42 6.44 -3.29 16.85
CA LEU A 42 6.81 -2.57 15.64
C LEU A 42 7.26 -1.14 15.96
N ASN A 43 8.38 -0.75 15.37
CA ASN A 43 8.94 0.61 15.49
C ASN A 43 9.48 1.10 14.15
N GLY A 44 9.00 2.27 13.71
CA GLY A 44 9.43 2.90 12.45
C GLY A 44 8.34 3.71 11.79
N GLN A 45 8.42 3.84 10.46
CA GLN A 45 7.51 4.69 9.70
C GLN A 45 7.21 4.07 8.32
N LYS A 46 5.98 4.24 7.87
CA LYS A 46 5.57 4.04 6.48
C LYS A 46 5.10 5.35 5.88
N ILE A 47 5.20 5.47 4.55
CA ILE A 47 4.77 6.65 3.81
C ILE A 47 4.04 6.23 2.52
N TRP A 48 3.29 7.14 1.95
CA TRP A 48 2.47 6.93 0.74
C TRP A 48 1.38 5.87 0.94
N THR A 49 0.91 5.71 2.17
CA THR A 49 -0.17 4.78 2.51
C THR A 49 -1.50 5.36 2.06
N SER A 50 -2.05 4.81 0.95
CA SER A 50 -3.37 5.22 0.44
C SER A 50 -4.46 4.89 1.46
N ALA A 51 -5.37 5.85 1.68
CA ALA A 51 -6.51 5.72 2.58
C ALA A 51 -6.17 5.32 4.04
N GLY A 52 -4.92 5.50 4.49
CA GLY A 52 -4.48 5.11 5.84
C GLY A 52 -5.30 5.73 6.96
N HIS A 53 -5.82 6.95 6.78
CA HIS A 53 -6.67 7.64 7.75
C HIS A 53 -8.09 7.07 7.86
N LEU A 54 -8.50 6.21 6.93
CA LEU A 54 -9.80 5.54 6.91
C LEU A 54 -9.69 4.05 7.28
N ALA A 55 -8.47 3.51 7.32
CA ALA A 55 -8.24 2.10 7.45
C ALA A 55 -8.41 1.59 8.88
N ASP A 56 -9.00 0.41 9.02
CA ASP A 56 -9.09 -0.33 10.27
C ASP A 56 -7.84 -1.17 10.52
N HIS A 57 -7.27 -1.68 9.42
CA HIS A 57 -6.11 -2.56 9.45
C HIS A 57 -5.10 -2.16 8.37
N ILE A 58 -3.83 -2.46 8.64
CA ILE A 58 -2.75 -2.32 7.67
C ILE A 58 -2.03 -3.66 7.51
N PHE A 59 -1.80 -4.06 6.26
CA PHE A 59 -0.80 -5.09 5.99
C PHE A 59 0.54 -4.42 5.67
N THR A 60 1.56 -4.78 6.42
CA THR A 60 2.84 -4.07 6.36
C THR A 60 4.03 -5.01 6.22
N LEU A 61 5.04 -4.55 5.49
CA LEU A 61 6.34 -5.21 5.45
C LEU A 61 7.22 -4.66 6.56
N ALA A 62 7.77 -5.57 7.38
CA ALA A 62 8.66 -5.21 8.47
C ALA A 62 9.92 -6.07 8.48
N ARG A 63 11.02 -5.50 8.99
CA ARG A 63 12.29 -6.18 9.20
C ARG A 63 12.22 -7.00 10.48
N THR A 64 12.09 -8.31 10.33
CA THR A 64 12.03 -9.27 11.45
C THR A 64 13.38 -9.95 11.73
N ASP A 65 14.28 -9.94 10.75
CA ASP A 65 15.65 -10.41 10.89
C ASP A 65 16.61 -9.39 10.25
N PRO A 66 17.29 -8.56 11.06
CA PRO A 66 18.20 -7.54 10.55
C PRO A 66 19.51 -8.10 9.99
N ASP A 67 19.89 -9.32 10.36
CA ASP A 67 21.14 -9.96 9.97
C ASP A 67 20.98 -10.78 8.67
N ALA A 68 19.75 -11.06 8.27
CA ALA A 68 19.47 -11.77 7.03
C ALA A 68 19.73 -10.93 5.78
N PRO A 69 20.09 -11.53 4.65
CA PRO A 69 20.20 -10.83 3.37
C PRO A 69 18.89 -10.12 3.01
N ARG A 70 19.00 -8.91 2.49
CA ARG A 70 17.94 -7.91 2.19
C ARG A 70 16.49 -8.43 2.11
N HIS A 71 16.20 -9.34 1.19
CA HIS A 71 14.84 -9.86 0.94
C HIS A 71 14.41 -10.95 1.93
N LYS A 72 15.35 -11.59 2.63
CA LYS A 72 15.10 -12.79 3.47
C LYS A 72 14.77 -12.46 4.92
N GLY A 73 14.97 -11.24 5.37
CA GLY A 73 14.68 -10.81 6.74
C GLY A 73 13.40 -9.99 6.86
N ILE A 74 12.47 -10.12 5.92
CA ILE A 74 11.24 -9.35 5.85
C ILE A 74 10.03 -10.25 6.08
N SER A 75 9.14 -9.85 6.97
CA SER A 75 7.84 -10.48 7.21
C SER A 75 6.69 -9.59 6.76
N PHE A 76 5.59 -10.22 6.41
CA PHE A 76 4.33 -9.57 6.05
C PHE A 76 3.39 -9.69 7.25
N LEU A 77 3.14 -8.59 7.94
CA LEU A 77 2.37 -8.52 9.18
C LEU A 77 1.02 -7.85 8.97
N LEU A 78 0.01 -8.37 9.65
CA LEU A 78 -1.31 -7.76 9.73
C LEU A 78 -1.42 -7.00 11.05
N VAL A 79 -1.76 -5.72 11.01
CA VAL A 79 -1.74 -4.84 12.19
C VAL A 79 -3.05 -4.06 12.29
N ASP A 80 -3.65 -4.03 13.47
CA ASP A 80 -4.80 -3.17 13.79
C ASP A 80 -4.33 -1.72 13.87
N MET A 81 -4.98 -0.83 13.13
CA MET A 81 -4.66 0.61 13.11
C MET A 81 -5.22 1.37 14.31
N ARG A 82 -6.19 0.79 15.03
CA ARG A 82 -6.91 1.42 16.15
C ARG A 82 -6.28 1.09 17.49
N GLN A 83 -4.96 1.16 17.58
CA GLN A 83 -4.23 0.86 18.81
C GLN A 83 -3.32 2.01 19.23
N PRO A 84 -2.93 2.09 20.52
CA PRO A 84 -1.83 2.96 20.93
C PRO A 84 -0.55 2.62 20.16
N GLY A 85 0.26 3.65 19.88
CA GLY A 85 1.52 3.46 19.15
C GLY A 85 1.37 3.54 17.64
N ILE A 86 0.18 3.69 17.07
CA ILE A 86 -0.02 4.03 15.66
C ILE A 86 -0.52 5.47 15.55
N GLU A 87 0.21 6.27 14.80
CA GLU A 87 -0.17 7.63 14.42
C GLU A 87 -0.22 7.75 12.91
N VAL A 88 -1.36 8.23 12.37
CA VAL A 88 -1.57 8.46 10.94
C VAL A 88 -1.58 9.95 10.67
N ARG A 89 -0.73 10.41 9.75
CA ARG A 89 -0.64 11.82 9.33
C ARG A 89 -0.97 11.95 7.85
N PRO A 90 -2.11 12.52 7.49
CA PRO A 90 -2.47 12.77 6.09
C PRO A 90 -1.48 13.71 5.39
N ILE A 91 -1.08 13.35 4.17
CA ILE A 91 -0.21 14.17 3.32
C ILE A 91 -1.09 15.00 2.40
N LYS A 92 -1.02 16.32 2.53
CA LYS A 92 -1.78 17.23 1.67
C LYS A 92 -1.15 17.31 0.28
N MET A 93 -1.89 16.89 -0.74
CA MET A 93 -1.48 16.95 -2.13
C MET A 93 -1.73 18.34 -2.75
N ILE A 94 -1.19 18.57 -3.94
CA ILE A 94 -1.39 19.82 -4.70
C ILE A 94 -2.87 20.08 -5.05
N SER A 95 -3.68 19.00 -5.16
CA SER A 95 -5.14 19.08 -5.34
C SER A 95 -5.87 19.64 -4.11
N GLY A 96 -5.22 19.65 -2.94
CA GLY A 96 -5.82 19.97 -1.66
C GLY A 96 -6.37 18.78 -0.89
N GLU A 97 -6.46 17.62 -1.52
CA GLU A 97 -6.89 16.36 -0.91
C GLU A 97 -5.74 15.67 -0.18
N SER A 98 -6.06 14.67 0.64
CA SER A 98 -5.08 13.89 1.40
C SER A 98 -5.36 12.39 1.26
N GLU A 99 -5.14 11.87 0.05
CA GLU A 99 -5.29 10.43 -0.23
C GLU A 99 -4.21 9.60 0.45
N PHE A 100 -2.98 10.12 0.45
CA PHE A 100 -1.81 9.43 1.02
C PHE A 100 -1.54 9.85 2.44
N ASN A 101 -0.90 8.95 3.20
CA ASN A 101 -0.60 9.17 4.61
C ASN A 101 0.82 8.70 4.96
N GLU A 102 1.40 9.33 5.98
CA GLU A 102 2.46 8.76 6.79
C GLU A 102 1.84 7.94 7.92
N VAL A 103 2.43 6.81 8.24
CA VAL A 103 2.02 5.96 9.36
C VAL A 103 3.23 5.72 10.24
N PHE A 104 3.17 6.19 11.47
CA PHE A 104 4.23 6.03 12.47
C PHE A 104 3.89 4.88 13.42
N TYR A 105 4.90 4.09 13.74
CA TYR A 105 4.82 2.98 14.69
C TYR A 105 5.77 3.26 15.85
N THR A 106 5.22 3.35 17.05
CA THR A 106 5.95 3.53 18.30
C THR A 106 5.47 2.48 19.27
N ASP A 107 6.21 1.38 19.38
CA ASP A 107 5.85 0.21 20.16
C ASP A 107 4.44 -0.34 19.82
N ALA A 108 4.02 -0.19 18.57
CA ALA A 108 2.78 -0.78 18.09
C ALA A 108 2.90 -2.31 18.08
N THR A 109 1.82 -3.01 18.38
CA THR A 109 1.87 -4.46 18.55
C THR A 109 0.93 -5.22 17.62
N THR A 110 1.29 -6.46 17.31
CA THR A 110 0.38 -7.41 16.66
C THR A 110 0.69 -8.83 17.15
N PRO A 111 -0.32 -9.72 17.27
CA PRO A 111 -0.10 -11.10 17.69
C PRO A 111 0.91 -11.82 16.79
N LYS A 112 1.67 -12.76 17.37
CA LYS A 112 2.74 -13.48 16.65
C LYS A 112 2.26 -14.28 15.44
N ASP A 113 1.00 -14.70 15.46
CA ASP A 113 0.35 -15.47 14.39
C ASP A 113 -0.26 -14.60 13.28
N GLU A 114 -0.27 -13.27 13.44
CA GLU A 114 -0.68 -12.32 12.40
C GLU A 114 0.43 -12.08 11.34
N VAL A 115 1.05 -13.16 10.89
CA VAL A 115 2.08 -13.21 9.86
C VAL A 115 1.54 -13.99 8.66
N VAL A 116 1.55 -13.36 7.49
CA VAL A 116 1.14 -14.01 6.25
C VAL A 116 2.34 -14.68 5.57
N GLY A 117 2.20 -15.95 5.22
CA GLY A 117 3.22 -16.71 4.50
C GLY A 117 4.42 -17.17 5.34
N GLY A 118 4.39 -16.92 6.66
CA GLY A 118 5.45 -17.28 7.60
C GLY A 118 6.49 -16.17 7.82
N VAL A 119 7.20 -16.28 8.95
CA VAL A 119 8.24 -15.31 9.34
C VAL A 119 9.38 -15.31 8.31
N ASN A 120 9.88 -14.11 7.98
CA ASN A 120 10.96 -13.88 7.01
C ASN A 120 10.62 -14.27 5.55
N ASN A 121 9.36 -14.55 5.24
CA ASN A 121 8.89 -14.86 3.88
C ASN A 121 7.98 -13.76 3.29
N GLY A 122 7.93 -12.60 3.93
CA GLY A 122 7.06 -11.49 3.53
C GLY A 122 7.35 -10.92 2.15
N TRP A 123 8.61 -11.01 1.69
CA TRP A 123 8.96 -10.58 0.33
C TRP A 123 8.23 -11.37 -0.75
N ALA A 124 8.15 -12.69 -0.62
CA ALA A 124 7.43 -13.53 -1.57
C ALA A 124 5.92 -13.22 -1.58
N VAL A 125 5.33 -12.98 -0.40
CA VAL A 125 3.93 -12.55 -0.27
C VAL A 125 3.70 -11.22 -0.97
N ALA A 126 4.58 -10.22 -0.74
CA ALA A 126 4.48 -8.91 -1.37
C ALA A 126 4.58 -8.98 -2.90
N MET A 127 5.50 -9.78 -3.44
CA MET A 127 5.65 -9.96 -4.89
C MET A 127 4.41 -10.62 -5.51
N THR A 128 3.79 -11.55 -4.80
CA THR A 128 2.53 -12.17 -5.23
C THR A 128 1.41 -11.13 -5.29
N LEU A 129 1.24 -10.31 -4.25
CA LEU A 129 0.22 -9.25 -4.21
C LEU A 129 0.42 -8.23 -5.34
N LEU A 130 1.65 -7.73 -5.52
CA LEU A 130 1.97 -6.79 -6.59
C LEU A 130 1.72 -7.37 -8.00
N GLY A 131 1.82 -8.68 -8.15
CA GLY A 131 1.45 -9.39 -9.39
C GLY A 131 -0.05 -9.27 -9.68
N TYR A 132 -0.89 -9.43 -8.67
CA TYR A 132 -2.35 -9.28 -8.80
C TYR A 132 -2.76 -7.82 -9.04
N GLU A 133 -2.18 -6.86 -8.36
CA GLU A 133 -2.44 -5.42 -8.57
C GLU A 133 -2.18 -5.00 -10.02
N ARG A 134 -1.09 -5.47 -10.61
CA ARG A 134 -0.74 -5.19 -12.02
C ARG A 134 -1.74 -5.80 -13.01
N GLY A 135 -2.36 -6.91 -12.67
CA GLY A 135 -3.34 -7.59 -13.52
C GLY A 135 -4.63 -6.78 -13.67
N GLU A 136 -5.20 -6.30 -12.57
CA GLU A 136 -6.46 -5.57 -12.57
C GLU A 136 -6.33 -4.18 -13.22
N ALA A 137 -5.36 -3.38 -12.79
CA ALA A 137 -5.11 -2.04 -13.32
C ALA A 137 -4.79 -2.08 -14.82
N ALA A 138 -4.02 -3.08 -15.27
CA ALA A 138 -3.69 -3.24 -16.69
C ALA A 138 -4.91 -3.61 -17.55
N ALA A 139 -5.93 -4.24 -16.99
CA ALA A 139 -7.13 -4.64 -17.73
C ALA A 139 -8.18 -3.53 -17.82
N THR A 140 -8.40 -2.78 -16.74
CA THR A 140 -9.54 -1.84 -16.63
C THR A 140 -9.21 -0.43 -17.12
N LEU A 141 -8.04 0.10 -16.79
CA LEU A 141 -7.65 1.47 -17.14
C LEU A 141 -7.58 1.74 -18.67
N PRO A 142 -7.00 0.85 -19.49
CA PRO A 142 -6.95 1.07 -20.94
C PRO A 142 -8.33 1.19 -21.58
N ILE A 143 -9.31 0.40 -21.12
CA ILE A 143 -10.69 0.44 -21.64
C ILE A 143 -11.33 1.79 -21.32
N ARG A 144 -11.15 2.27 -20.11
CA ARG A 144 -11.67 3.57 -19.68
C ARG A 144 -11.03 4.73 -20.44
N PHE A 145 -9.71 4.73 -20.54
CA PHE A 145 -8.99 5.77 -21.26
C PHE A 145 -9.29 5.77 -22.76
N GLN A 146 -9.48 4.59 -23.39
CA GLN A 146 -9.88 4.51 -24.78
C GLN A 146 -11.24 5.20 -25.00
N ALA A 147 -12.21 4.97 -24.13
CA ALA A 147 -13.51 5.63 -24.23
C ALA A 147 -13.41 7.17 -24.09
N GLU A 148 -12.51 7.65 -23.21
CA GLU A 148 -12.26 9.10 -23.08
C GLU A 148 -11.60 9.68 -24.32
N VAL A 149 -10.61 9.00 -24.91
CA VAL A 149 -9.96 9.40 -26.16
C VAL A 149 -10.98 9.45 -27.31
N ASP A 150 -11.82 8.44 -27.45
CA ASP A 150 -12.86 8.40 -28.50
C ASP A 150 -13.83 9.59 -28.37
N ARG A 151 -14.21 9.97 -27.14
CA ARG A 151 -15.04 11.16 -26.89
C ARG A 151 -14.33 12.45 -27.28
N LEU A 152 -13.04 12.57 -26.98
CA LEU A 152 -12.24 13.75 -27.36
C LEU A 152 -12.12 13.87 -28.88
N LEU A 153 -11.91 12.76 -29.60
CA LEU A 153 -11.87 12.73 -31.06
C LEU A 153 -13.20 13.15 -31.69
N LEU A 154 -14.32 12.70 -31.13
CA LEU A 154 -15.65 13.13 -31.56
C LEU A 154 -15.84 14.64 -31.37
N LEU A 155 -15.50 15.15 -30.19
CA LEU A 155 -15.59 16.55 -29.85
C LEU A 155 -14.72 17.43 -30.80
N ALA A 156 -13.51 16.98 -31.10
CA ALA A 156 -12.63 17.69 -32.03
C ALA A 156 -13.23 17.76 -33.41
N LYS A 157 -13.85 16.67 -33.93
CA LYS A 157 -14.57 16.65 -35.18
C LYS A 157 -15.77 17.60 -35.20
N GLU A 158 -16.61 17.54 -34.17
CA GLU A 158 -17.79 18.41 -34.01
C GLU A 158 -17.42 19.91 -33.97
N ARG A 159 -16.26 20.22 -33.40
CA ARG A 159 -15.70 21.59 -33.35
C ARG A 159 -14.93 22.00 -34.57
N GLY A 160 -14.83 21.18 -35.62
CA GLY A 160 -14.06 21.44 -36.83
C GLY A 160 -12.55 21.57 -36.58
N ARG A 161 -12.03 20.94 -35.52
CA ARG A 161 -10.62 21.04 -35.09
C ARG A 161 -9.84 19.73 -35.28
N ALA A 162 -10.41 18.77 -35.99
CA ALA A 162 -9.78 17.44 -36.16
C ALA A 162 -8.43 17.50 -36.92
N ASP A 163 -8.24 18.50 -37.76
CA ASP A 163 -7.01 18.73 -38.55
C ASP A 163 -6.07 19.78 -37.95
N ASP A 164 -6.39 20.27 -36.73
CA ASP A 164 -5.54 21.23 -36.04
C ASP A 164 -4.25 20.53 -35.55
N PRO A 165 -3.06 21.05 -35.96
CA PRO A 165 -1.78 20.40 -35.65
C PRO A 165 -1.46 20.37 -34.15
N ILE A 166 -2.15 21.18 -33.30
CA ILE A 166 -1.98 21.17 -31.86
C ILE A 166 -2.83 20.07 -31.22
N ILE A 167 -3.95 19.68 -31.86
CA ILE A 167 -4.89 18.67 -31.35
C ILE A 167 -4.55 17.28 -31.86
N ARG A 168 -3.85 17.18 -32.98
CA ARG A 168 -3.43 15.95 -33.65
C ARG A 168 -2.13 15.42 -33.11
#